data_92d49cf79f8afae47ba43453d36b1ab1
#
_entry.id   92d49cf79f8afae47ba43453d36b1ab1
#
_cell.length_a   1.000
_cell.length_b   1.000
_cell.length_c   1.000
_cell.angle_alpha   90.00
_cell.angle_beta   90.00
_cell.angle_gamma   90.00
#
_symmetry.space_group_name_H-M   'P 1'
#
loop_
_entity.id
_entity.type
_entity.pdbx_description
1 polymer ?
#
loop_
_entity_poly.entity_id
_entity_poly.type
_entity_poly.pdbx_seq_one_letter_code
_entity_poly.pdbx_strand_id
1 'polypeptide(L)'
;ILFRLIRQPPILGYLLAGMLVGPFALQGRFVSDTETVSLVAEVGLVVLLFAIGVEFGWERIRKVGFRVVLIGAIEITAMISLGYYLGRALGWTPTTSVYLGAALAFSSSAVLVQMLRENGQLMSLRGQLIVGILVVEDFVAVVLLAVFSGYANQESGGAVQVWPIVIKMAVFAVGALVF
;
A
#
# COMPACT_ATOMS: atom_id res chain seq x y z
N ILE A 1 11.39 5.81 22.00
CA ILE A 1 12.73 6.03 22.57
C ILE A 1 13.52 4.73 22.59
N LEU A 2 12.99 3.63 23.18
CA LEU A 2 13.68 2.33 23.32
C LEU A 2 14.21 1.78 21.99
N PHE A 3 13.37 1.79 20.92
CA PHE A 3 13.73 1.28 19.59
C PHE A 3 14.85 2.10 18.93
N ARG A 4 14.91 3.41 19.19
CA ARG A 4 16.04 4.25 18.72
C ARG A 4 17.36 3.87 19.39
N LEU A 5 17.33 3.50 20.68
CA LEU A 5 18.53 3.06 21.40
C LEU A 5 19.13 1.77 20.82
N ILE A 6 18.29 0.86 20.36
CA ILE A 6 18.72 -0.39 19.71
C ILE A 6 18.85 -0.27 18.18
N ARG A 7 18.84 0.97 17.63
CA ARG A 7 18.95 1.26 16.20
C ARG A 7 17.89 0.57 15.33
N GLN A 8 16.71 0.36 15.89
CA GLN A 8 15.56 -0.18 15.16
C GLN A 8 14.58 0.94 14.82
N PRO A 9 13.84 0.82 13.69
CA PRO A 9 12.83 1.79 13.31
C PRO A 9 11.77 1.95 14.41
N PRO A 10 11.41 3.18 14.83
CA PRO A 10 10.38 3.43 15.83
C PRO A 10 9.02 2.81 15.52
N ILE A 11 8.71 2.59 14.25
CA ILE A 11 7.46 1.96 13.82
C ILE A 11 7.28 0.55 14.39
N LEU A 12 8.35 -0.22 14.56
CA LEU A 12 8.29 -1.53 15.21
C LEU A 12 7.84 -1.39 16.68
N GLY A 13 8.26 -0.31 17.33
CA GLY A 13 7.82 0.02 18.69
C GLY A 13 6.33 0.35 18.76
N TYR A 14 5.80 1.06 17.76
CA TYR A 14 4.38 1.38 17.69
C TYR A 14 3.54 0.12 17.44
N LEU A 15 4.00 -0.77 16.55
CA LEU A 15 3.33 -2.04 16.28
C LEU A 15 3.29 -2.93 17.54
N LEU A 16 4.41 -3.08 18.23
CA LEU A 16 4.46 -3.86 19.49
C LEU A 16 3.60 -3.22 20.58
N ALA A 17 3.63 -1.91 20.73
CA ALA A 17 2.76 -1.22 21.68
C ALA A 17 1.27 -1.45 21.33
N GLY A 18 0.90 -1.36 20.06
CA GLY A 18 -0.45 -1.67 19.60
C GLY A 18 -0.88 -3.10 19.87
N MET A 19 0.02 -4.08 19.71
CA MET A 19 -0.25 -5.48 20.06
C MET A 19 -0.43 -5.70 21.56
N LEU A 20 0.32 -4.99 22.40
CA LEU A 20 0.26 -5.13 23.86
C LEU A 20 -0.96 -4.42 24.48
N VAL A 21 -1.40 -3.31 23.91
CA VAL A 21 -2.47 -2.46 24.46
C VAL A 21 -3.80 -2.67 23.71
N GLY A 22 -3.74 -3.22 22.52
CA GLY A 22 -4.87 -3.37 21.60
C GLY A 22 -5.95 -4.36 22.07
N PRO A 23 -7.06 -4.45 21.32
CA PRO A 23 -8.24 -5.23 21.72
C PRO A 23 -7.99 -6.75 21.78
N PHE A 24 -6.88 -7.23 21.19
CA PHE A 24 -6.49 -8.65 21.17
C PHE A 24 -5.30 -8.94 22.10
N ALA A 25 -4.97 -8.03 23.03
CA ALA A 25 -3.89 -8.23 23.98
C ALA A 25 -4.14 -9.42 24.91
N LEU A 26 -3.08 -10.19 25.21
CA LEU A 26 -3.15 -11.45 25.98
C LEU A 26 -3.61 -11.27 27.43
N GLN A 27 -3.47 -10.08 28.04
CA GLN A 27 -3.68 -9.85 29.48
C GLN A 27 -4.84 -8.90 29.83
N GLY A 28 -5.67 -8.55 28.88
CA GLY A 28 -6.81 -7.67 29.13
C GLY A 28 -7.00 -6.62 28.05
N ARG A 29 -8.22 -6.26 27.80
CA ARG A 29 -8.58 -5.24 26.82
C ARG A 29 -8.38 -3.87 27.43
N PHE A 30 -7.23 -3.25 27.22
CA PHE A 30 -7.02 -1.84 27.57
C PHE A 30 -7.81 -0.91 26.62
N VAL A 31 -7.96 -1.36 25.35
CA VAL A 31 -8.77 -0.67 24.35
C VAL A 31 -9.83 -1.66 23.83
N SER A 32 -11.08 -1.38 24.15
CA SER A 32 -12.23 -2.21 23.72
C SER A 32 -12.97 -1.64 22.52
N ASP A 33 -12.84 -0.35 22.27
CA ASP A 33 -13.50 0.34 21.16
C ASP A 33 -12.61 0.30 19.91
N THR A 34 -12.80 -0.73 19.10
CA THR A 34 -12.08 -0.93 17.84
C THR A 34 -12.54 0.02 16.75
N GLU A 35 -13.79 0.50 16.81
CA GLU A 35 -14.37 1.39 15.80
C GLU A 35 -13.72 2.77 15.89
N THR A 36 -13.65 3.35 17.09
CA THR A 36 -12.96 4.65 17.30
C THR A 36 -11.48 4.56 16.95
N VAL A 37 -10.78 3.46 17.30
CA VAL A 37 -9.38 3.27 16.95
C VAL A 37 -9.20 3.22 15.42
N SER A 38 -10.07 2.52 14.71
CA SER A 38 -10.02 2.45 13.24
C SER A 38 -10.23 3.82 12.61
N LEU A 39 -11.24 4.57 13.05
CA LEU A 39 -11.49 5.93 12.56
C LEU A 39 -10.28 6.86 12.77
N VAL A 40 -9.67 6.84 13.96
CA VAL A 40 -8.49 7.67 14.25
C VAL A 40 -7.30 7.23 13.39
N ALA A 41 -7.13 5.92 13.17
CA ALA A 41 -6.07 5.40 12.30
C ALA A 41 -6.27 5.82 10.84
N GLU A 42 -7.50 5.77 10.31
CA GLU A 42 -7.83 6.24 8.96
C GLU A 42 -7.55 7.72 8.78
N VAL A 43 -7.97 8.56 9.72
CA VAL A 43 -7.67 10.00 9.71
C VAL A 43 -6.16 10.23 9.76
N GLY A 44 -5.44 9.52 10.64
CA GLY A 44 -3.99 9.59 10.74
C GLY A 44 -3.28 9.22 9.42
N LEU A 45 -3.76 8.16 8.76
CA LEU A 45 -3.25 7.73 7.45
C LEU A 45 -3.49 8.79 6.37
N VAL A 46 -4.68 9.36 6.30
CA VAL A 46 -4.99 10.43 5.33
C VAL A 46 -4.10 11.65 5.54
N VAL A 47 -3.92 12.09 6.79
CA VAL A 47 -3.05 13.23 7.14
C VAL A 47 -1.59 12.92 6.79
N LEU A 48 -1.11 11.70 7.06
CA LEU A 48 0.24 11.26 6.70
C LEU A 48 0.44 11.31 5.19
N LEU A 49 -0.46 10.71 4.41
CA LEU A 49 -0.37 10.69 2.95
C LEU A 49 -0.47 12.10 2.34
N PHE A 50 -1.33 12.96 2.90
CA PHE A 50 -1.40 14.37 2.50
C PHE A 50 -0.09 15.10 2.77
N ALA A 51 0.47 14.96 3.96
CA ALA A 51 1.75 15.59 4.32
C ALA A 51 2.89 15.14 3.38
N ILE A 52 2.93 13.86 3.02
CA ILE A 52 3.87 13.31 2.06
C ILE A 52 3.63 13.90 0.66
N GLY A 53 2.38 13.96 0.22
CA GLY A 53 2.01 14.52 -1.09
C GLY A 53 2.47 15.97 -1.24
N VAL A 54 2.27 16.80 -0.21
CA VAL A 54 2.73 18.21 -0.18
C VAL A 54 4.26 18.30 -0.19
N GLU A 55 4.95 17.42 0.54
CA GLU A 55 6.42 17.39 0.61
C GLU A 55 7.05 16.91 -0.70
N PHE A 56 6.32 16.07 -1.44
CA PHE A 56 6.81 15.34 -2.63
C PHE A 56 6.55 16.04 -3.97
N GLY A 57 6.26 17.27 -4.04
CA GLY A 57 5.99 18.11 -5.21
C GLY A 57 6.13 17.48 -6.60
N TRP A 58 5.19 17.74 -7.50
CA TRP A 58 5.06 17.19 -8.86
C TRP A 58 6.37 17.16 -9.69
N GLU A 59 7.22 18.17 -9.55
CA GLU A 59 8.48 18.22 -10.28
C GLU A 59 9.43 17.04 -9.98
N ARG A 60 9.35 16.48 -8.77
CA ARG A 60 10.20 15.36 -8.35
C ARG A 60 9.70 14.05 -8.96
N ILE A 61 8.38 13.84 -8.98
CA ILE A 61 7.75 12.68 -9.65
C ILE A 61 8.10 12.70 -11.13
N ARG A 62 8.05 13.86 -11.77
CA ARG A 62 8.41 14.02 -13.18
C ARG A 62 9.89 13.74 -13.47
N LYS A 63 10.82 14.06 -12.55
CA LYS A 63 12.26 13.76 -12.71
C LYS A 63 12.57 12.26 -12.66
N VAL A 64 11.81 11.49 -11.89
CA VAL A 64 12.00 10.04 -11.76
C VAL A 64 11.43 9.31 -12.98
N GLY A 65 10.39 9.84 -13.61
CA GLY A 65 9.90 9.55 -14.96
C GLY A 65 9.57 8.09 -15.24
N PHE A 66 9.72 7.70 -16.50
CA PHE A 66 9.37 6.36 -17.01
C PHE A 66 10.12 5.20 -16.32
N ARG A 67 11.28 5.46 -15.73
CA ARG A 67 12.05 4.43 -15.01
C ARG A 67 11.29 3.82 -13.85
N VAL A 68 10.54 4.63 -13.11
CA VAL A 68 9.71 4.16 -11.98
C VAL A 68 8.60 3.25 -12.46
N VAL A 69 7.93 3.63 -13.55
CA VAL A 69 6.86 2.81 -14.14
C VAL A 69 7.41 1.46 -14.60
N LEU A 70 8.59 1.47 -15.23
CA LEU A 70 9.23 0.24 -15.72
C LEU A 70 9.65 -0.66 -14.55
N ILE A 71 10.30 -0.11 -13.52
CA ILE A 71 10.75 -0.87 -12.35
C ILE A 71 9.53 -1.43 -11.61
N GLY A 72 8.51 -0.62 -11.33
CA GLY A 72 7.28 -1.07 -10.67
C GLY A 72 6.55 -2.15 -11.48
N ALA A 73 6.46 -2.01 -12.81
CA ALA A 73 5.85 -3.03 -13.66
C ALA A 73 6.61 -4.36 -13.61
N ILE A 74 7.96 -4.32 -13.64
CA ILE A 74 8.79 -5.53 -13.51
C ILE A 74 8.61 -6.15 -12.13
N GLU A 75 8.65 -5.36 -11.06
CA GLU A 75 8.48 -5.81 -9.68
C GLU A 75 7.10 -6.46 -9.47
N ILE A 76 6.02 -5.79 -9.83
CA ILE A 76 4.65 -6.32 -9.72
C ILE A 76 4.52 -7.63 -10.51
N THR A 77 5.02 -7.66 -11.75
CA THR A 77 4.94 -8.88 -12.59
C THR A 77 5.74 -10.03 -11.98
N ALA A 78 6.94 -9.73 -11.46
CA ALA A 78 7.79 -10.74 -10.83
C ALA A 78 7.13 -11.29 -9.55
N MET A 79 6.56 -10.43 -8.70
CA MET A 79 5.92 -10.83 -7.45
C MET A 79 4.62 -11.57 -7.68
N ILE A 80 3.79 -11.15 -8.65
CA ILE A 80 2.58 -11.90 -9.05
C ILE A 80 2.97 -13.29 -9.57
N SER A 81 3.99 -13.37 -10.42
CA SER A 81 4.47 -14.64 -10.94
C SER A 81 5.00 -15.55 -9.82
N LEU A 82 5.83 -15.01 -8.93
CA LEU A 82 6.38 -15.74 -7.78
C LEU A 82 5.26 -16.28 -6.90
N GLY A 83 4.31 -15.44 -6.52
CA GLY A 83 3.17 -15.83 -5.68
C GLY A 83 2.26 -16.85 -6.38
N TYR A 84 2.06 -16.71 -7.70
CA TYR A 84 1.32 -17.69 -8.48
C TYR A 84 1.98 -19.08 -8.42
N TYR A 85 3.27 -19.18 -8.74
CA TYR A 85 3.99 -20.46 -8.71
C TYR A 85 4.08 -21.03 -7.29
N LEU A 86 4.25 -20.18 -6.28
CA LEU A 86 4.22 -20.60 -4.88
C LEU A 86 2.86 -21.19 -4.49
N GLY A 87 1.77 -20.53 -4.82
CA GLY A 87 0.41 -21.04 -4.58
C GLY A 87 0.15 -22.36 -5.29
N ARG A 88 0.61 -22.50 -6.55
CA ARG A 88 0.51 -23.75 -7.30
C ARG A 88 1.33 -24.88 -6.67
N ALA A 89 2.52 -24.59 -6.15
CA ALA A 89 3.37 -25.55 -5.44
C ALA A 89 2.74 -26.00 -4.11
N LEU A 90 1.96 -25.13 -3.45
CA LEU A 90 1.18 -25.46 -2.26
C LEU A 90 -0.13 -26.22 -2.56
N GLY A 91 -0.42 -26.52 -3.82
CA GLY A 91 -1.62 -27.24 -4.24
C GLY A 91 -2.88 -26.37 -4.36
N TRP A 92 -2.76 -25.06 -4.32
CA TRP A 92 -3.90 -24.14 -4.45
C TRP A 92 -4.43 -24.08 -5.89
N THR A 93 -5.69 -23.65 -6.02
CA THR A 93 -6.29 -23.46 -7.34
C THR A 93 -5.57 -22.33 -8.10
N PRO A 94 -5.64 -22.30 -9.44
CA PRO A 94 -5.05 -21.22 -10.24
C PRO A 94 -5.53 -19.84 -9.79
N THR A 95 -6.83 -19.70 -9.56
CA THR A 95 -7.44 -18.43 -9.10
C THR A 95 -6.89 -17.98 -7.75
N THR A 96 -6.88 -18.87 -6.74
CA THR A 96 -6.33 -18.56 -5.42
C THR A 96 -4.84 -18.20 -5.49
N SER A 97 -4.09 -18.85 -6.39
CA SER A 97 -2.67 -18.57 -6.60
C SER A 97 -2.43 -17.19 -7.21
N VAL A 98 -3.32 -16.72 -8.10
CA VAL A 98 -3.27 -15.34 -8.62
C VAL A 98 -3.55 -14.33 -7.51
N TYR A 99 -4.53 -14.58 -6.65
CA TYR A 99 -4.79 -13.70 -5.48
C TYR A 99 -3.60 -13.65 -4.53
N LEU A 100 -2.92 -14.76 -4.27
CA LEU A 100 -1.70 -14.77 -3.49
C LEU A 100 -0.61 -13.91 -4.14
N GLY A 101 -0.42 -14.05 -5.44
CA GLY A 101 0.55 -13.26 -6.19
C GLY A 101 0.25 -11.76 -6.11
N ALA A 102 -1.01 -11.38 -6.28
CA ALA A 102 -1.43 -10.00 -6.13
C ALA A 102 -1.21 -9.47 -4.70
N ALA A 103 -1.53 -10.25 -3.68
CA ALA A 103 -1.31 -9.87 -2.28
C ALA A 103 0.17 -9.66 -1.94
N LEU A 104 1.07 -10.43 -2.54
CA LEU A 104 2.52 -10.31 -2.36
C LEU A 104 3.15 -9.18 -3.17
N ALA A 105 2.47 -8.71 -4.23
CA ALA A 105 2.99 -7.68 -5.12
C ALA A 105 2.89 -6.26 -4.55
N PHE A 106 2.15 -6.06 -3.47
CA PHE A 106 1.95 -4.72 -2.91
C PHE A 106 2.62 -4.58 -1.55
N SER A 107 3.48 -3.57 -1.45
CA SER A 107 4.12 -3.21 -0.20
C SER A 107 3.30 -2.16 0.58
N SER A 108 3.58 -2.02 1.88
CA SER A 108 2.96 -0.97 2.68
C SER A 108 3.66 0.37 2.42
N SER A 109 3.06 1.19 1.54
CA SER A 109 3.55 2.53 1.22
C SER A 109 3.71 3.41 2.47
N ALA A 110 2.74 3.36 3.39
CA ALA A 110 2.78 4.12 4.64
C ALA A 110 4.00 3.76 5.51
N VAL A 111 4.31 2.47 5.66
CA VAL A 111 5.45 2.00 6.46
C VAL A 111 6.77 2.39 5.81
N LEU A 112 6.92 2.18 4.50
CA LEU A 112 8.15 2.49 3.77
C LEU A 112 8.45 3.99 3.78
N VAL A 113 7.45 4.82 3.53
CA VAL A 113 7.62 6.28 3.55
C VAL A 113 7.96 6.78 4.94
N GLN A 114 7.31 6.24 5.98
CA GLN A 114 7.65 6.59 7.36
C GLN A 114 9.10 6.21 7.70
N MET A 115 9.56 5.02 7.28
CA MET A 115 10.96 4.60 7.47
C MET A 115 11.95 5.52 6.73
N LEU A 116 11.66 5.87 5.49
CA LEU A 116 12.48 6.80 4.72
C LEU A 116 12.58 8.18 5.38
N ARG A 117 11.46 8.66 5.93
CA ARG A 117 11.38 9.93 6.65
C ARG A 117 12.20 9.90 7.95
N GLU A 118 12.05 8.86 8.75
CA GLU A 118 12.78 8.67 10.01
C GLU A 118 14.30 8.57 9.80
N ASN A 119 14.72 7.98 8.66
CA ASN A 119 16.12 7.87 8.28
C ASN A 119 16.67 9.11 7.54
N GLY A 120 15.85 10.15 7.33
CA GLY A 120 16.25 11.34 6.58
C GLY A 120 16.52 11.09 5.09
N GLN A 121 16.05 9.96 4.55
CA GLN A 121 16.34 9.53 3.17
C GLN A 121 15.20 9.83 2.19
N LEU A 122 14.07 10.38 2.66
CA LEU A 122 12.89 10.65 1.84
C LEU A 122 13.22 11.53 0.63
N MET A 123 14.08 12.54 0.80
CA MET A 123 14.46 13.48 -0.25
C MET A 123 15.68 13.03 -1.06
N SER A 124 16.29 11.90 -0.74
CA SER A 124 17.36 11.31 -1.53
C SER A 124 16.85 10.80 -2.88
N LEU A 125 17.73 10.64 -3.87
CA LEU A 125 17.36 10.05 -5.16
C LEU A 125 16.74 8.65 -5.00
N ARG A 126 17.28 7.84 -4.07
CA ARG A 126 16.75 6.51 -3.76
C ARG A 126 15.36 6.58 -3.13
N GLY A 127 15.16 7.50 -2.18
CA GLY A 127 13.85 7.71 -1.55
C GLY A 127 12.81 8.14 -2.57
N GLN A 128 13.16 9.04 -3.48
CA GLN A 128 12.27 9.50 -4.55
C GLN A 128 11.89 8.36 -5.51
N LEU A 129 12.85 7.48 -5.86
CA LEU A 129 12.57 6.29 -6.67
C LEU A 129 11.60 5.35 -5.97
N ILE A 130 11.86 5.03 -4.69
CA ILE A 130 11.01 4.14 -3.90
C ILE A 130 9.59 4.70 -3.80
N VAL A 131 9.43 5.97 -3.43
CA VAL A 131 8.09 6.59 -3.35
C VAL A 131 7.38 6.60 -4.71
N GLY A 132 8.11 6.85 -5.79
CA GLY A 132 7.54 6.77 -7.13
C GLY A 132 7.05 5.36 -7.48
N ILE A 133 7.80 4.31 -7.13
CA ILE A 133 7.39 2.91 -7.33
C ILE A 133 6.12 2.63 -6.52
N LEU A 134 6.09 3.02 -5.25
CA LEU A 134 4.91 2.85 -4.39
C LEU A 134 3.64 3.50 -4.98
N VAL A 135 3.76 4.70 -5.57
CA VAL A 135 2.63 5.34 -6.25
C VAL A 135 2.14 4.50 -7.44
N VAL A 136 3.05 3.89 -8.21
CA VAL A 136 2.69 2.99 -9.31
C VAL A 136 2.02 1.72 -8.76
N GLU A 137 2.55 1.13 -7.70
CA GLU A 137 1.96 -0.04 -7.03
C GLU A 137 0.55 0.26 -6.53
N ASP A 138 0.34 1.38 -5.83
CA ASP A 138 -0.97 1.78 -5.30
C ASP A 138 -1.99 1.96 -6.44
N PHE A 139 -1.58 2.56 -7.57
CA PHE A 139 -2.43 2.69 -8.74
C PHE A 139 -2.82 1.32 -9.33
N VAL A 140 -1.84 0.43 -9.50
CA VAL A 140 -2.07 -0.93 -10.02
C VAL A 140 -2.92 -1.76 -9.05
N ALA A 141 -2.71 -1.59 -7.73
CA ALA A 141 -3.51 -2.26 -6.70
C ALA A 141 -5.00 -1.96 -6.84
N VAL A 142 -5.37 -0.70 -7.02
CA VAL A 142 -6.78 -0.32 -7.19
C VAL A 142 -7.36 -0.90 -8.48
N VAL A 143 -6.60 -0.91 -9.58
CA VAL A 143 -7.04 -1.53 -10.84
C VAL A 143 -7.25 -3.03 -10.66
N LEU A 144 -6.31 -3.74 -10.00
CA LEU A 144 -6.43 -5.17 -9.74
C LEU A 144 -7.59 -5.49 -8.79
N LEU A 145 -7.80 -4.70 -7.74
CA LEU A 145 -8.96 -4.85 -6.85
C LEU A 145 -10.28 -4.69 -7.60
N ALA A 146 -10.37 -3.72 -8.52
CA ALA A 146 -11.54 -3.54 -9.35
C ALA A 146 -11.78 -4.75 -10.27
N VAL A 147 -10.72 -5.29 -10.88
CA VAL A 147 -10.79 -6.50 -11.73
C VAL A 147 -11.22 -7.71 -10.89
N PHE A 148 -10.60 -7.95 -9.74
CA PHE A 148 -10.93 -9.10 -8.88
C PHE A 148 -12.34 -9.01 -8.30
N SER A 149 -12.79 -7.82 -7.92
CA SER A 149 -14.20 -7.60 -7.53
C SER A 149 -15.16 -7.94 -8.67
N GLY A 150 -14.76 -7.65 -9.91
CA GLY A 150 -15.49 -8.03 -11.10
C GLY A 150 -15.66 -9.55 -11.26
N TYR A 151 -14.57 -10.28 -11.07
CA TYR A 151 -14.60 -11.75 -11.15
C TYR A 151 -15.43 -12.38 -10.02
N ALA A 152 -15.28 -11.92 -8.78
CA ALA A 152 -16.02 -12.43 -7.63
C ALA A 152 -17.55 -12.23 -7.79
N ASN A 153 -17.99 -11.12 -8.39
CA ASN A 153 -19.39 -10.83 -8.63
C ASN A 153 -19.98 -11.54 -9.85
N GLN A 154 -19.17 -11.99 -10.81
CA GLN A 154 -19.65 -12.83 -11.92
C GLN A 154 -20.15 -14.19 -11.43
N GLU A 155 -19.53 -14.78 -10.40
CA GLU A 155 -20.05 -15.99 -9.74
C GLU A 155 -21.39 -15.74 -9.02
N SER A 156 -21.70 -14.47 -8.69
CA SER A 156 -22.95 -14.04 -8.04
C SER A 156 -23.96 -13.40 -9.01
N GLY A 157 -23.71 -13.42 -10.33
CA GLY A 157 -24.64 -12.93 -11.35
C GLY A 157 -24.66 -11.41 -11.57
N GLY A 158 -23.72 -10.66 -11.01
CA GLY A 158 -23.59 -9.20 -11.16
C GLY A 158 -22.41 -8.81 -12.04
N ALA A 159 -22.63 -8.08 -13.14
CA ALA A 159 -21.55 -7.48 -13.93
C ALA A 159 -20.95 -6.27 -13.19
N VAL A 160 -19.74 -6.39 -12.66
CA VAL A 160 -19.02 -5.23 -12.14
C VAL A 160 -18.48 -4.40 -13.30
N GLN A 161 -18.98 -3.19 -13.39
CA GLN A 161 -18.45 -2.23 -14.35
C GLN A 161 -17.14 -1.64 -13.77
N VAL A 162 -16.00 -2.19 -14.20
CA VAL A 162 -14.66 -1.68 -13.82
C VAL A 162 -14.46 -0.25 -14.36
N TRP A 163 -15.09 0.07 -15.50
CA TRP A 163 -14.94 1.34 -16.19
C TRP A 163 -15.28 2.59 -15.37
N PRO A 164 -16.38 2.67 -14.59
CA PRO A 164 -16.67 3.82 -13.74
C PRO A 164 -15.60 4.07 -12.67
N ILE A 165 -14.97 3.01 -12.14
CA ILE A 165 -13.91 3.12 -11.12
C ILE A 165 -12.66 3.72 -11.77
N VAL A 166 -12.26 3.22 -12.93
CA VAL A 166 -11.11 3.74 -13.69
C VAL A 166 -11.33 5.21 -14.09
N ILE A 167 -12.55 5.57 -14.53
CA ILE A 167 -12.89 6.97 -14.85
C ILE A 167 -12.78 7.86 -13.61
N LYS A 168 -13.37 7.45 -12.48
CA LYS A 168 -13.31 8.23 -11.24
C LYS A 168 -11.87 8.45 -10.78
N MET A 169 -11.02 7.42 -10.89
CA MET A 169 -9.59 7.54 -10.57
C MET A 169 -8.86 8.47 -11.53
N ALA A 170 -9.12 8.35 -12.84
CA ALA A 170 -8.52 9.24 -13.84
C ALA A 170 -8.94 10.70 -13.61
N VAL A 171 -10.23 10.95 -13.33
CA VAL A 171 -10.74 12.29 -13.01
C VAL A 171 -10.11 12.84 -11.73
N PHE A 172 -9.99 12.00 -10.69
CA PHE A 172 -9.33 12.41 -9.46
C PHE A 172 -7.85 12.72 -9.68
N ALA A 173 -7.13 11.86 -10.42
CA ALA A 173 -5.72 12.07 -10.74
C ALA A 173 -5.51 13.36 -11.57
N VAL A 174 -6.35 13.60 -12.57
CA VAL A 174 -6.31 14.84 -13.36
C VAL A 174 -6.66 16.06 -12.49
N GLY A 175 -7.67 15.94 -11.63
CA GLY A 175 -8.03 17.02 -10.69
C GLY A 175 -6.90 17.37 -9.73
N ALA A 176 -6.19 16.36 -9.19
CA ALA A 176 -5.04 16.56 -8.32
C ALA A 176 -3.80 17.13 -9.05
N LEU A 177 -3.76 17.06 -10.38
CA LEU A 177 -2.70 17.66 -11.20
C LEU A 177 -2.94 19.13 -11.56
N VAL A 178 -4.20 19.58 -11.49
CA VAL A 178 -4.62 20.95 -11.86
C VAL A 178 -4.61 21.89 -10.65
N PHE A 179 -4.70 21.36 -9.43
CA PHE A 179 -4.64 22.09 -8.16
C PHE A 179 -3.34 21.86 -7.42
#